data_90daf6c6384fe98c62c84de905a3cc8d
#
_entry.id   90daf6c6384fe98c62c84de905a3cc8d
#
_cell.length_a   1.000
_cell.length_b   1.000
_cell.length_c   1.000
_cell.angle_alpha   90.00
_cell.angle_beta   90.00
_cell.angle_gamma   90.00
#
_symmetry.space_group_name_H-M   'P 1'
#
loop_
_entity.id
_entity.type
_entity.pdbx_description
1 polymer ?
#
loop_
_entity_poly.entity_id
_entity_poly.type
_entity_poly.pdbx_seq_one_letter_code
_entity_poly.pdbx_strand_id
1 'polypeptide(L)'
;ASKKDIEFSQIKKVVSHPQALGQCSKWIDKNFGDISQVPMNSTAEAAKFVSNNDNCVAIVSDLAIEKYQLHCLARSIQDFQDNQTRFLVIGNFEPETAKKNKSSFLIRTENKPGALLEILKPFNEHNINLFRIETRPSRSDRGSHDFFIDSEGHIDEKEMQLVIKKVKDVSSFVKVLGSYPMHS
;
A
#
# COMPACT_ATOMS: atom_id res chain seq x y z
N ALA A 1 16.53 -5.76 -14.85
CA ALA A 1 16.98 -7.10 -15.23
C ALA A 1 16.84 -7.30 -16.75
N SER A 2 17.66 -8.17 -17.31
CA SER A 2 17.72 -8.51 -18.74
C SER A 2 17.78 -10.03 -18.94
N LYS A 3 17.62 -10.49 -20.18
CA LYS A 3 17.74 -11.92 -20.55
C LYS A 3 19.16 -12.47 -20.30
N LYS A 4 20.17 -11.67 -20.53
CA LYS A 4 21.60 -11.99 -20.36
C LYS A 4 22.35 -10.76 -19.85
N ASP A 5 23.57 -10.93 -19.40
CA ASP A 5 24.41 -9.79 -19.03
C ASP A 5 24.69 -8.91 -20.26
N ILE A 6 24.37 -7.63 -20.18
CA ILE A 6 24.53 -6.65 -21.29
C ILE A 6 24.94 -5.29 -20.73
N GLU A 7 25.72 -4.57 -21.50
CA GLU A 7 26.07 -3.18 -21.19
C GLU A 7 24.88 -2.23 -21.34
N PHE A 8 24.79 -1.21 -20.49
CA PHE A 8 23.70 -0.22 -20.54
C PHE A 8 23.59 0.47 -21.91
N SER A 9 24.69 0.67 -22.60
CA SER A 9 24.76 1.25 -23.94
C SER A 9 24.06 0.41 -25.03
N GLN A 10 23.87 -0.88 -24.80
CA GLN A 10 23.21 -1.80 -25.74
C GLN A 10 21.69 -1.89 -25.51
N ILE A 11 21.19 -1.31 -24.42
CA ILE A 11 19.80 -1.34 -24.05
C ILE A 11 19.01 -0.34 -24.92
N LYS A 12 17.94 -0.81 -25.55
CA LYS A 12 17.08 0.01 -26.44
C LYS A 12 15.73 0.31 -25.82
N LYS A 13 15.29 -0.48 -24.83
CA LYS A 13 13.95 -0.34 -24.23
C LYS A 13 13.99 -0.70 -22.76
N VAL A 14 13.20 0.02 -21.97
CA VAL A 14 12.85 -0.32 -20.59
C VAL A 14 11.37 -0.70 -20.58
N VAL A 15 11.04 -1.87 -20.06
CA VAL A 15 9.66 -2.36 -20.00
C VAL A 15 9.23 -2.64 -18.57
N SER A 16 8.05 -2.22 -18.18
CA SER A 16 7.41 -2.61 -16.90
C SER A 16 5.97 -2.14 -16.82
N HIS A 17 5.31 -2.44 -15.69
CA HIS A 17 4.03 -1.82 -15.37
C HIS A 17 4.20 -0.29 -15.22
N PRO A 18 3.24 0.55 -15.66
CA PRO A 18 3.36 2.01 -15.61
C PRO A 18 3.76 2.56 -14.24
N GLN A 19 3.19 1.98 -13.17
CA GLN A 19 3.54 2.37 -11.80
C GLN A 19 5.02 2.12 -11.48
N ALA A 20 5.59 1.00 -11.90
CA ALA A 20 7.00 0.68 -11.66
C ALA A 20 7.94 1.58 -12.49
N LEU A 21 7.56 1.89 -13.74
CA LEU A 21 8.28 2.88 -14.56
C LEU A 21 8.29 4.24 -13.88
N GLY A 22 7.13 4.72 -13.40
CA GLY A 22 7.03 5.99 -12.67
C GLY A 22 7.81 6.02 -11.35
N GLN A 23 7.88 4.91 -10.64
CA GLN A 23 8.62 4.78 -9.38
C GLN A 23 10.14 4.77 -9.55
N CYS A 24 10.63 4.56 -10.76
CA CYS A 24 12.06 4.53 -11.11
C CYS A 24 12.45 5.58 -12.16
N SER A 25 11.59 6.59 -12.38
CA SER A 25 11.77 7.55 -13.46
C SER A 25 13.08 8.30 -13.40
N LYS A 26 13.48 8.80 -12.23
CA LYS A 26 14.75 9.52 -12.04
C LYS A 26 15.97 8.63 -12.33
N TRP A 27 15.87 7.37 -11.90
CA TRP A 27 16.94 6.41 -12.16
C TRP A 27 17.05 6.08 -13.66
N ILE A 28 15.90 5.92 -14.35
CA ILE A 28 15.87 5.68 -15.81
C ILE A 28 16.47 6.87 -16.54
N ASP A 29 16.02 8.08 -16.26
CA ASP A 29 16.50 9.30 -16.91
C ASP A 29 18.00 9.51 -16.72
N LYS A 30 18.51 9.25 -15.51
CA LYS A 30 19.94 9.38 -15.19
C LYS A 30 20.81 8.40 -15.97
N ASN A 31 20.35 7.16 -16.19
CA ASN A 31 21.18 6.08 -16.76
C ASN A 31 20.96 5.88 -18.26
N PHE A 32 19.79 6.26 -18.78
CA PHE A 32 19.41 5.98 -20.17
C PHE A 32 18.93 7.21 -20.96
N GLY A 33 18.65 8.33 -20.29
CA GLY A 33 18.09 9.53 -20.97
C GLY A 33 16.73 9.22 -21.65
N ASP A 34 16.59 9.60 -22.92
CA ASP A 34 15.37 9.45 -23.72
C ASP A 34 15.14 8.00 -24.23
N ILE A 35 15.36 7.02 -23.39
CA ILE A 35 15.13 5.62 -23.78
C ILE A 35 13.62 5.34 -23.98
N SER A 36 13.32 4.44 -24.93
CA SER A 36 11.93 3.97 -25.12
C SER A 36 11.43 3.21 -23.89
N GLN A 37 10.40 3.73 -23.24
CA GLN A 37 9.69 3.08 -22.12
C GLN A 37 8.42 2.43 -22.65
N VAL A 38 8.27 1.12 -22.45
CA VAL A 38 7.12 0.36 -22.96
C VAL A 38 6.29 -0.17 -21.78
N PRO A 39 5.07 0.34 -21.61
CA PRO A 39 4.17 -0.12 -20.54
C PRO A 39 3.67 -1.54 -20.81
N MET A 40 3.61 -2.36 -19.75
CA MET A 40 3.06 -3.72 -19.71
C MET A 40 1.96 -3.81 -18.65
N ASN A 41 1.05 -4.79 -18.78
CA ASN A 41 -0.05 -4.96 -17.82
C ASN A 41 0.44 -5.38 -16.41
N SER A 42 1.64 -5.95 -16.31
CA SER A 42 2.25 -6.33 -15.02
C SER A 42 3.77 -6.40 -15.12
N THR A 43 4.46 -6.31 -13.99
CA THR A 43 5.91 -6.55 -13.88
C THR A 43 6.28 -7.99 -14.25
N ALA A 44 5.39 -8.97 -14.02
CA ALA A 44 5.60 -10.34 -14.42
C ALA A 44 5.53 -10.54 -15.95
N GLU A 45 4.63 -9.81 -16.62
CA GLU A 45 4.58 -9.79 -18.10
C GLU A 45 5.84 -9.15 -18.67
N ALA A 46 6.35 -8.07 -18.08
CA ALA A 46 7.61 -7.46 -18.46
C ALA A 46 8.79 -8.42 -18.30
N ALA A 47 8.85 -9.19 -17.21
CA ALA A 47 9.86 -10.22 -17.01
C ALA A 47 9.82 -11.30 -18.10
N LYS A 48 8.62 -11.81 -18.41
CA LYS A 48 8.40 -12.79 -19.49
C LYS A 48 8.77 -12.22 -20.86
N PHE A 49 8.45 -10.95 -21.11
CA PHE A 49 8.81 -10.30 -22.36
C PHE A 49 10.32 -10.24 -22.53
N VAL A 50 11.04 -9.79 -21.51
CA VAL A 50 12.51 -9.65 -21.57
C VAL A 50 13.22 -11.00 -21.63
N SER A 51 12.68 -12.07 -21.03
CA SER A 51 13.28 -13.42 -21.15
C SER A 51 13.33 -13.94 -22.60
N ASN A 52 12.48 -13.39 -23.48
CA ASN A 52 12.42 -13.79 -24.90
C ASN A 52 12.96 -12.72 -25.87
N ASN A 53 13.38 -11.55 -25.36
CA ASN A 53 13.82 -10.44 -26.22
C ASN A 53 15.20 -9.94 -25.79
N ASP A 54 16.09 -9.73 -26.77
CA ASP A 54 17.40 -9.14 -26.53
C ASP A 54 17.32 -7.59 -26.54
N ASN A 55 18.35 -6.93 -25.99
CA ASN A 55 18.51 -5.48 -25.95
C ASN A 55 17.36 -4.72 -25.27
N CYS A 56 16.66 -5.37 -24.37
CA CYS A 56 15.65 -4.74 -23.50
C CYS A 56 15.82 -5.17 -22.04
N VAL A 57 15.38 -4.30 -21.14
CA VAL A 57 15.43 -4.54 -19.70
C VAL A 57 14.05 -4.37 -19.08
N ALA A 58 13.79 -5.13 -18.02
CA ALA A 58 12.57 -5.02 -17.23
C ALA A 58 12.88 -4.49 -15.83
N ILE A 59 11.99 -3.62 -15.32
CA ILE A 59 11.93 -3.28 -13.91
C ILE A 59 10.98 -4.28 -13.25
N VAL A 60 11.53 -5.11 -12.39
CA VAL A 60 10.85 -6.26 -11.80
C VAL A 60 11.32 -6.53 -10.38
N SER A 61 10.61 -7.35 -9.63
CA SER A 61 11.03 -7.82 -8.30
C SER A 61 12.10 -8.91 -8.41
N ASP A 62 12.86 -9.12 -7.33
CA ASP A 62 13.83 -10.22 -7.23
C ASP A 62 13.20 -11.59 -7.49
N LEU A 63 11.97 -11.81 -7.00
CA LEU A 63 11.22 -13.05 -7.27
C LEU A 63 10.96 -13.28 -8.76
N ALA A 64 10.70 -12.22 -9.53
CA ALA A 64 10.52 -12.33 -10.97
C ALA A 64 11.86 -12.60 -11.69
N ILE A 65 12.96 -12.01 -11.22
CA ILE A 65 14.31 -12.30 -11.73
C ILE A 65 14.62 -13.79 -11.60
N GLU A 66 14.41 -14.35 -10.42
CA GLU A 66 14.62 -15.77 -10.13
C GLU A 66 13.72 -16.67 -10.97
N LYS A 67 12.41 -16.39 -10.96
CA LYS A 67 11.41 -17.18 -11.68
C LYS A 67 11.65 -17.25 -13.19
N TYR A 68 12.07 -16.16 -13.81
CA TYR A 68 12.31 -16.07 -15.26
C TYR A 68 13.79 -16.17 -15.65
N GLN A 69 14.65 -16.51 -14.69
CA GLN A 69 16.10 -16.70 -14.89
C GLN A 69 16.77 -15.50 -15.59
N LEU A 70 16.44 -14.30 -15.13
CA LEU A 70 16.95 -13.06 -15.69
C LEU A 70 18.26 -12.66 -15.02
N HIS A 71 19.11 -11.92 -15.74
CA HIS A 71 20.28 -11.24 -15.18
C HIS A 71 19.88 -9.94 -14.48
N CYS A 72 20.29 -9.77 -13.24
CA CYS A 72 20.11 -8.53 -12.49
C CYS A 72 21.22 -7.54 -12.83
N LEU A 73 20.88 -6.45 -13.54
CA LEU A 73 21.85 -5.41 -13.90
C LEU A 73 22.01 -4.33 -12.84
N ALA A 74 20.94 -4.03 -12.11
CA ALA A 74 20.94 -3.06 -11.02
C ALA A 74 19.86 -3.41 -9.99
N ARG A 75 20.10 -3.06 -8.71
CA ARG A 75 19.17 -3.28 -7.59
C ARG A 75 18.82 -1.96 -6.93
N SER A 76 17.69 -1.96 -6.22
CA SER A 76 17.22 -0.81 -5.41
C SER A 76 17.18 0.50 -6.21
N ILE A 77 16.60 0.43 -7.42
CA ILE A 77 16.56 1.53 -8.38
C ILE A 77 15.35 2.45 -8.21
N GLN A 78 14.48 2.18 -7.24
CA GLN A 78 13.32 3.03 -6.94
C GLN A 78 13.76 4.41 -6.45
N ASP A 79 13.04 5.45 -6.89
CA ASP A 79 13.32 6.84 -6.56
C ASP A 79 13.09 7.17 -5.08
N PHE A 80 12.17 6.44 -4.43
CA PHE A 80 11.84 6.58 -3.02
C PHE A 80 11.99 5.24 -2.29
N GLN A 81 12.77 5.24 -1.21
CA GLN A 81 13.03 4.01 -0.43
C GLN A 81 11.82 3.53 0.37
N ASP A 82 10.90 4.44 0.71
CA ASP A 82 9.71 4.15 1.52
C ASP A 82 8.52 3.60 0.72
N ASN A 83 8.76 3.13 -0.51
CA ASN A 83 7.72 2.57 -1.34
C ASN A 83 7.36 1.16 -0.88
N GLN A 84 6.38 1.06 0.01
CA GLN A 84 5.91 -0.20 0.57
C GLN A 84 4.49 -0.51 0.13
N THR A 85 4.24 -1.76 -0.24
CA THR A 85 2.88 -2.25 -0.48
C THR A 85 2.36 -2.93 0.78
N ARG A 86 1.27 -2.40 1.32
CA ARG A 86 0.59 -3.00 2.46
C ARG A 86 -0.31 -4.14 2.00
N PHE A 87 -0.11 -5.31 2.57
CA PHE A 87 -0.99 -6.46 2.42
C PHE A 87 -1.80 -6.66 3.70
N LEU A 88 -3.10 -6.95 3.56
CA LEU A 88 -3.98 -7.33 4.66
C LEU A 88 -4.23 -8.84 4.56
N VAL A 89 -3.95 -9.55 5.62
CA VAL A 89 -4.37 -10.94 5.77
C VAL A 89 -5.80 -10.96 6.31
N ILE A 90 -6.72 -11.52 5.54
CA ILE A 90 -8.14 -11.56 5.90
C ILE A 90 -8.50 -13.01 6.24
N GLY A 91 -9.15 -13.19 7.40
CA GLY A 91 -9.57 -14.52 7.86
C GLY A 91 -10.58 -14.43 9.00
N ASN A 92 -11.17 -15.57 9.36
CA ASN A 92 -12.09 -15.72 10.50
C ASN A 92 -11.33 -16.24 11.74
N PHE A 93 -10.28 -15.52 12.13
CA PHE A 93 -9.48 -15.83 13.30
C PHE A 93 -9.14 -14.53 14.04
N GLU A 94 -8.96 -14.63 15.34
CA GLU A 94 -8.46 -13.54 16.16
C GLU A 94 -6.94 -13.69 16.29
N PRO A 95 -6.15 -12.71 15.82
CA PRO A 95 -4.69 -12.73 15.98
C PRO A 95 -4.31 -12.66 17.47
N GLU A 96 -3.20 -13.31 17.83
CA GLU A 96 -2.63 -13.15 19.16
C GLU A 96 -2.24 -11.69 19.42
N THR A 97 -2.41 -11.25 20.67
CA THR A 97 -2.02 -9.90 21.08
C THR A 97 -0.50 -9.79 21.19
N ALA A 98 0.05 -8.63 20.83
CA ALA A 98 1.47 -8.33 20.96
C ALA A 98 1.69 -7.10 21.85
N LYS A 99 2.95 -6.74 22.11
CA LYS A 99 3.29 -5.51 22.86
C LYS A 99 2.80 -4.23 22.18
N LYS A 100 2.76 -4.24 20.84
CA LYS A 100 2.22 -3.15 20.04
C LYS A 100 1.17 -3.73 19.09
N ASN A 101 -0.02 -3.22 19.20
CA ASN A 101 -1.15 -3.63 18.38
C ASN A 101 -1.68 -2.46 17.56
N LYS A 102 -2.38 -2.80 16.52
CA LYS A 102 -3.11 -1.89 15.66
C LYS A 102 -4.55 -2.38 15.55
N SER A 103 -5.50 -1.48 15.60
CA SER A 103 -6.91 -1.77 15.38
C SER A 103 -7.41 -1.05 14.13
N SER A 104 -8.19 -1.74 13.31
CA SER A 104 -8.79 -1.19 12.11
C SER A 104 -10.30 -1.10 12.26
N PHE A 105 -10.86 0.02 11.81
CA PHE A 105 -12.28 0.35 11.92
C PHE A 105 -12.85 0.75 10.57
N LEU A 106 -14.11 0.43 10.36
CA LEU A 106 -14.97 1.05 9.36
C LEU A 106 -16.01 1.87 10.10
N ILE A 107 -16.00 3.19 9.89
CA ILE A 107 -16.89 4.14 10.53
C ILE A 107 -17.65 4.89 9.45
N ARG A 108 -18.99 4.94 9.57
CA ARG A 108 -19.83 5.69 8.66
C ARG A 108 -20.47 6.86 9.38
N THR A 109 -20.55 7.99 8.69
CA THR A 109 -21.25 9.17 9.17
C THR A 109 -21.97 9.87 8.02
N GLU A 110 -22.97 10.67 8.36
CA GLU A 110 -23.60 11.57 7.42
C GLU A 110 -22.59 12.58 6.86
N ASN A 111 -22.81 13.01 5.62
CA ASN A 111 -22.00 14.05 5.01
C ASN A 111 -22.45 15.43 5.51
N LYS A 112 -21.88 15.86 6.62
CA LYS A 112 -22.13 17.17 7.23
C LYS A 112 -20.85 17.81 7.74
N PRO A 113 -20.79 19.15 7.82
CA PRO A 113 -19.63 19.84 8.39
C PRO A 113 -19.31 19.34 9.79
N GLY A 114 -18.02 19.05 10.06
CA GLY A 114 -17.54 18.58 11.36
C GLY A 114 -17.67 17.08 11.61
N ALA A 115 -18.36 16.30 10.77
CA ALA A 115 -18.59 14.88 11.01
C ALA A 115 -17.29 14.06 11.22
N LEU A 116 -16.26 14.28 10.42
CA LEU A 116 -14.97 13.64 10.61
C LEU A 116 -14.30 14.09 11.91
N LEU A 117 -14.39 15.38 12.25
CA LEU A 117 -13.81 15.91 13.48
C LEU A 117 -14.40 15.22 14.71
N GLU A 118 -15.73 15.02 14.73
CA GLU A 118 -16.39 14.33 15.84
C GLU A 118 -15.94 12.89 15.99
N ILE A 119 -15.64 12.20 14.90
CA ILE A 119 -15.05 10.84 14.93
C ILE A 119 -13.62 10.86 15.50
N LEU A 120 -12.81 11.86 15.14
CA LEU A 120 -11.40 11.93 15.54
C LEU A 120 -11.19 12.40 16.99
N LYS A 121 -12.08 13.20 17.50
CA LYS A 121 -12.02 13.79 18.84
C LYS A 121 -11.88 12.76 19.97
N PRO A 122 -12.65 11.65 20.03
CA PRO A 122 -12.44 10.60 21.03
C PRO A 122 -11.03 9.99 21.03
N PHE A 123 -10.42 9.76 19.86
CA PHE A 123 -9.06 9.24 19.78
C PHE A 123 -8.05 10.22 20.38
N ASN A 124 -8.18 11.50 20.06
CA ASN A 124 -7.32 12.54 20.61
C ASN A 124 -7.49 12.68 22.14
N GLU A 125 -8.72 12.67 22.66
CA GLU A 125 -9.01 12.77 24.10
C GLU A 125 -8.41 11.64 24.91
N HIS A 126 -8.25 10.46 24.31
CA HIS A 126 -7.67 9.27 24.94
C HIS A 126 -6.20 9.01 24.52
N ASN A 127 -5.54 10.00 23.86
CA ASN A 127 -4.15 9.90 23.39
C ASN A 127 -3.86 8.67 22.52
N ILE A 128 -4.83 8.25 21.70
CA ILE A 128 -4.67 7.14 20.76
C ILE A 128 -4.24 7.68 19.41
N ASN A 129 -3.08 7.27 18.94
CA ASN A 129 -2.55 7.69 17.65
C ASN A 129 -3.26 7.00 16.49
N LEU A 130 -3.42 7.74 15.38
CA LEU A 130 -4.00 7.22 14.13
C LEU A 130 -2.91 7.11 13.07
N PHE A 131 -2.78 5.93 12.46
CA PHE A 131 -1.79 5.66 11.42
C PHE A 131 -2.32 5.92 10.02
N ARG A 132 -3.65 5.80 9.83
CA ARG A 132 -4.28 5.90 8.53
C ARG A 132 -5.71 6.34 8.65
N ILE A 133 -6.13 7.18 7.71
CA ILE A 133 -7.51 7.52 7.44
C ILE A 133 -7.71 7.47 5.93
N GLU A 134 -8.65 6.67 5.48
CA GLU A 134 -9.05 6.60 4.08
C GLU A 134 -10.55 6.78 3.97
N THR A 135 -10.98 7.66 3.09
CA THR A 135 -12.40 7.96 2.87
C THR A 135 -12.87 7.35 1.56
N ARG A 136 -14.05 6.72 1.60
CA ARG A 136 -14.75 6.24 0.41
C ARG A 136 -16.23 6.64 0.46
N PRO A 137 -16.82 7.00 -0.69
CA PRO A 137 -18.28 7.16 -0.75
C PRO A 137 -18.96 5.86 -0.33
N SER A 138 -19.96 5.94 0.53
CA SER A 138 -20.71 4.76 0.96
C SER A 138 -21.53 4.20 -0.21
N ARG A 139 -21.45 2.89 -0.41
CA ARG A 139 -22.23 2.19 -1.44
C ARG A 139 -23.65 1.85 -0.96
N SER A 140 -23.84 1.75 0.33
CA SER A 140 -25.11 1.33 0.95
C SER A 140 -25.98 2.50 1.41
N ASP A 141 -25.42 3.70 1.48
CA ASP A 141 -26.12 4.89 1.96
C ASP A 141 -25.65 6.12 1.16
N ARG A 142 -26.49 6.56 0.20
CA ARG A 142 -26.21 7.70 -0.67
C ARG A 142 -26.13 8.99 0.17
N GLY A 143 -24.99 9.66 0.08
CA GLY A 143 -24.71 10.89 0.83
C GLY A 143 -23.92 10.68 2.11
N SER A 144 -23.60 9.44 2.48
CA SER A 144 -22.72 9.13 3.61
C SER A 144 -21.31 8.80 3.14
N HIS A 145 -20.32 8.93 4.05
CA HIS A 145 -18.93 8.57 3.83
C HIS A 145 -18.53 7.43 4.75
N ASP A 146 -17.80 6.46 4.17
CA ASP A 146 -17.14 5.37 4.90
C ASP A 146 -15.68 5.76 5.15
N PHE A 147 -15.29 5.79 6.42
CA PHE A 147 -13.93 6.05 6.88
C PHE A 147 -13.30 4.75 7.33
N PHE A 148 -12.20 4.36 6.68
CA PHE A 148 -11.33 3.29 7.13
C PHE A 148 -10.24 3.93 8.00
N ILE A 149 -10.22 3.60 9.27
CA ILE A 149 -9.29 4.18 10.24
C ILE A 149 -8.46 3.07 10.87
N ASP A 150 -7.14 3.23 10.87
CA ASP A 150 -6.21 2.40 11.63
C ASP A 150 -5.67 3.20 12.80
N SER A 151 -5.83 2.68 14.00
CA SER A 151 -5.32 3.28 15.24
C SER A 151 -4.29 2.41 15.92
N GLU A 152 -3.50 2.99 16.77
CA GLU A 152 -2.70 2.32 17.78
C GLU A 152 -3.59 1.66 18.83
N GLY A 153 -3.13 0.54 19.42
CA GLY A 153 -3.80 -0.15 20.51
C GLY A 153 -4.68 -1.33 20.09
N HIS A 154 -5.03 -2.16 21.06
CA HIS A 154 -5.92 -3.31 20.89
C HIS A 154 -7.33 -2.97 21.36
N ILE A 155 -8.36 -3.57 20.73
CA ILE A 155 -9.77 -3.30 21.09
C ILE A 155 -10.12 -3.63 22.53
N ASP A 156 -9.42 -4.56 23.18
CA ASP A 156 -9.64 -4.96 24.57
C ASP A 156 -9.02 -3.99 25.58
N GLU A 157 -8.22 -3.03 25.14
CA GLU A 157 -7.68 -2.00 26.02
C GLU A 157 -8.81 -1.06 26.50
N LYS A 158 -8.78 -0.72 27.78
CA LYS A 158 -9.81 0.09 28.42
C LYS A 158 -10.03 1.43 27.69
N GLU A 159 -8.97 2.09 27.32
CA GLU A 159 -9.02 3.39 26.61
C GLU A 159 -9.68 3.23 25.23
N MET A 160 -9.33 2.17 24.51
CA MET A 160 -9.93 1.89 23.20
C MET A 160 -11.42 1.60 23.29
N GLN A 161 -11.87 0.87 24.32
CA GLN A 161 -13.29 0.61 24.57
C GLN A 161 -14.07 1.91 24.80
N LEU A 162 -13.48 2.86 25.55
CA LEU A 162 -14.08 4.19 25.75
C LEU A 162 -14.19 4.97 24.44
N VAL A 163 -13.16 4.94 23.61
CA VAL A 163 -13.15 5.57 22.28
C VAL A 163 -14.22 4.96 21.39
N ILE A 164 -14.28 3.62 21.30
CA ILE A 164 -15.30 2.93 20.48
C ILE A 164 -16.71 3.33 20.88
N LYS A 165 -16.98 3.43 22.20
CA LYS A 165 -18.27 3.86 22.70
C LYS A 165 -18.61 5.28 22.24
N LYS A 166 -17.70 6.25 22.46
CA LYS A 166 -17.91 7.64 22.04
C LYS A 166 -18.08 7.78 20.52
N VAL A 167 -17.28 7.03 19.73
CA VAL A 167 -17.40 7.05 18.26
C VAL A 167 -18.75 6.49 17.81
N LYS A 168 -19.27 5.47 18.47
CA LYS A 168 -20.64 4.96 18.20
C LYS A 168 -21.73 6.00 18.45
N ASP A 169 -21.56 6.88 19.42
CA ASP A 169 -22.54 7.92 19.76
C ASP A 169 -22.63 9.02 18.68
N VAL A 170 -21.56 9.24 17.91
CA VAL A 170 -21.47 10.31 16.88
C VAL A 170 -21.49 9.81 15.44
N SER A 171 -21.62 8.51 15.22
CA SER A 171 -21.59 7.89 13.89
C SER A 171 -22.84 7.03 13.64
N SER A 172 -23.24 6.89 12.38
CA SER A 172 -24.37 6.06 11.99
C SER A 172 -24.04 4.55 11.97
N PHE A 173 -22.75 4.21 11.84
CA PHE A 173 -22.28 2.83 11.82
C PHE A 173 -20.82 2.75 12.23
N VAL A 174 -20.50 1.76 13.07
CA VAL A 174 -19.12 1.42 13.46
C VAL A 174 -18.94 -0.09 13.39
N LYS A 175 -17.93 -0.52 12.65
CA LYS A 175 -17.50 -1.91 12.63
C LYS A 175 -16.01 -1.99 12.94
N VAL A 176 -15.64 -2.78 13.94
CA VAL A 176 -14.26 -3.21 14.16
C VAL A 176 -13.95 -4.26 13.10
N LEU A 177 -12.91 -4.03 12.31
CA LEU A 177 -12.44 -4.94 11.28
C LEU A 177 -11.46 -5.96 11.84
N GLY A 178 -10.77 -5.60 12.92
CA GLY A 178 -9.85 -6.47 13.65
C GLY A 178 -8.82 -5.68 14.44
N SER A 179 -8.22 -6.36 15.41
CA SER A 179 -7.00 -5.93 16.11
C SER A 179 -5.91 -6.95 15.87
N TYR A 180 -4.69 -6.51 15.61
CA TYR A 180 -3.60 -7.39 15.19
C TYR A 180 -2.24 -6.78 15.53
N PRO A 181 -1.18 -7.62 15.65
CA PRO A 181 0.17 -7.14 15.88
C PRO A 181 0.62 -6.11 14.85
N MET A 182 1.29 -5.08 15.32
CA MET A 182 1.94 -4.09 14.46
C MET A 182 3.32 -4.62 14.06
N HIS A 183 3.50 -4.97 12.80
CA HIS A 183 4.82 -5.24 12.24
C HIS A 183 5.51 -3.92 11.91
N SER A 184 6.73 -3.79 12.34
CA SER A 184 7.64 -2.66 12.08
C SER A 184 8.10 -2.64 10.62
#